data_c3cc78654667749808de4a970fa1cd31
#
_entry.id   c3cc78654667749808de4a970fa1cd31
#
_cell.length_a   1.000
_cell.length_b   1.000
_cell.length_c   1.000
_cell.angle_alpha   90.00
_cell.angle_beta   90.00
_cell.angle_gamma   90.00
#
_symmetry.space_group_name_H-M   'P 1'
#
loop_
_entity.id
_entity.type
_entity.pdbx_description
1 polymer ?
#
loop_
_entity_poly.entity_id
_entity_poly.type
_entity_poly.pdbx_seq_one_letter_code
_entity_poly.pdbx_strand_id
1 'polypeptide(L)'
;MAIKLTSYYRGSHVPELPGVDTFHSTALFHIFEGTPGCNPLLLTISENGTVLAKILVVVQRIARFIPFYNIRRCVSYGTGEYFCPDDQREPLFNEMLKEITNYARRLNCFVIEVRNLPSPLSGFASFRRNSYFPVNWLRVRNTFTGDEKGIEQSLSQSRKRQIKNAIKNGAEMGTAQTEAEIKAFSLMLKRNYLSKIRKHFPAIEFFEQIQRGIKDVHIGDSWQRFKIFIVKYQERIIGGSVCIYSGDTAYLWFSGGMNKTHLRQYPSVMAVWQALTDANNRGCKYLEFMDVGTPFRKHGYRDFVLRFGGEQISTRRWFKFKWKWLNRLCLLLYS
;
A
#
# COMPACT_ATOMS: atom_id res chain seq x y z
N MET A 1 27.01 -20.28 -14.58
CA MET A 1 26.57 -19.43 -13.45
C MET A 1 25.21 -19.92 -13.02
N ALA A 2 25.03 -20.28 -11.75
CA ALA A 2 23.76 -20.84 -11.29
C ALA A 2 22.88 -19.74 -10.65
N ILE A 3 21.87 -19.32 -11.38
CA ILE A 3 20.82 -18.46 -10.84
C ILE A 3 19.93 -19.30 -9.92
N LYS A 4 19.75 -18.88 -8.68
CA LYS A 4 18.95 -19.56 -7.66
C LYS A 4 17.73 -18.74 -7.29
N LEU A 5 16.52 -19.29 -7.50
CA LEU A 5 15.27 -18.77 -6.96
C LEU A 5 15.05 -19.36 -5.56
N THR A 6 14.88 -18.52 -4.55
CA THR A 6 14.57 -18.92 -3.17
C THR A 6 13.22 -18.36 -2.77
N SER A 7 12.40 -19.18 -2.10
CA SER A 7 11.05 -18.83 -1.65
C SER A 7 10.99 -18.90 -0.13
N TYR A 8 10.57 -17.80 0.49
CA TYR A 8 10.33 -17.71 1.94
C TYR A 8 8.84 -17.61 2.19
N TYR A 9 8.31 -18.54 2.94
CA TYR A 9 6.90 -18.64 3.32
C TYR A 9 6.71 -18.24 4.77
N ARG A 10 5.47 -18.16 5.22
CA ARG A 10 5.15 -18.02 6.63
C ARG A 10 5.86 -19.10 7.47
N GLY A 11 6.56 -18.69 8.52
CA GLY A 11 7.38 -19.56 9.37
C GLY A 11 8.79 -19.80 8.86
N SER A 12 9.17 -19.26 7.69
CA SER A 12 10.56 -19.33 7.21
C SER A 12 11.44 -18.32 7.94
N HIS A 13 12.67 -18.71 8.23
CA HIS A 13 13.69 -17.72 8.61
C HIS A 13 14.07 -16.90 7.37
N VAL A 14 13.72 -15.62 7.36
CA VAL A 14 14.06 -14.69 6.27
C VAL A 14 15.31 -13.93 6.68
N PRO A 15 16.42 -14.01 5.91
CA PRO A 15 17.60 -13.20 6.19
C PRO A 15 17.30 -11.71 5.95
N GLU A 16 18.15 -10.85 6.49
CA GLU A 16 18.13 -9.45 6.11
C GLU A 16 18.51 -9.32 4.63
N LEU A 17 17.65 -8.61 3.88
CA LEU A 17 17.80 -8.46 2.43
C LEU A 17 18.09 -7.00 2.08
N PRO A 18 18.97 -6.75 1.09
CA PRO A 18 19.30 -5.40 0.66
C PRO A 18 18.08 -4.67 0.08
N GLY A 19 18.19 -3.33 0.00
CA GLY A 19 17.28 -2.47 -0.75
C GLY A 19 16.46 -1.53 0.12
N VAL A 20 15.83 -0.58 -0.57
CA VAL A 20 15.09 0.53 0.02
C VAL A 20 13.58 0.44 -0.20
N ASP A 21 13.14 -0.49 -1.05
CA ASP A 21 11.71 -0.68 -1.33
C ASP A 21 11.02 -1.40 -0.17
N THR A 22 10.28 -0.61 0.60
CA THR A 22 9.53 -1.11 1.76
C THR A 22 8.47 -2.13 1.38
N PHE A 23 7.87 -2.03 0.19
CA PHE A 23 6.86 -3.00 -0.27
C PHE A 23 7.44 -4.39 -0.52
N HIS A 24 8.74 -4.51 -0.70
CA HIS A 24 9.46 -5.77 -0.91
C HIS A 24 10.47 -6.07 0.21
N SER A 25 10.25 -5.48 1.40
CA SER A 25 11.15 -5.63 2.55
C SER A 25 10.80 -6.83 3.43
N THR A 26 11.80 -7.33 4.15
CA THR A 26 11.65 -8.32 5.21
C THR A 26 10.73 -7.81 6.33
N ALA A 27 10.80 -6.50 6.66
CA ALA A 27 9.92 -5.89 7.65
C ALA A 27 8.43 -6.03 7.28
N LEU A 28 8.06 -5.74 6.03
CA LEU A 28 6.67 -5.91 5.58
C LEU A 28 6.27 -7.39 5.49
N PHE A 29 7.20 -8.29 5.17
CA PHE A 29 6.95 -9.72 5.23
C PHE A 29 6.52 -10.15 6.64
N HIS A 30 7.25 -9.76 7.69
CA HIS A 30 6.92 -10.08 9.07
C HIS A 30 5.62 -9.43 9.57
N ILE A 31 5.31 -8.21 9.11
CA ILE A 31 4.01 -7.58 9.38
C ILE A 31 2.86 -8.44 8.83
N PHE A 32 2.98 -8.91 7.59
CA PHE A 32 1.97 -9.81 7.02
C PHE A 32 1.95 -11.17 7.69
N GLU A 33 3.10 -11.71 8.06
CA GLU A 33 3.23 -12.98 8.78
C GLU A 33 2.50 -12.95 10.13
N GLY A 34 2.66 -11.88 10.89
CA GLY A 34 1.96 -11.67 12.15
C GLY A 34 0.49 -11.30 12.01
N THR A 35 -0.01 -11.07 10.78
CA THR A 35 -1.39 -10.67 10.53
C THR A 35 -2.30 -11.88 10.24
N PRO A 36 -3.37 -12.11 11.03
CA PRO A 36 -4.34 -13.18 10.75
C PRO A 36 -4.97 -13.07 9.35
N GLY A 37 -5.04 -14.20 8.66
CA GLY A 37 -5.63 -14.27 7.31
C GLY A 37 -4.71 -13.78 6.19
N CYS A 38 -3.46 -13.42 6.50
CA CYS A 38 -2.40 -13.12 5.54
C CYS A 38 -1.41 -14.29 5.46
N ASN A 39 -1.02 -14.65 4.23
CA ASN A 39 0.05 -15.60 3.97
C ASN A 39 1.04 -14.92 3.02
N PRO A 40 2.17 -14.39 3.54
CA PRO A 40 3.20 -13.77 2.71
C PRO A 40 4.02 -14.83 1.96
N LEU A 41 4.56 -14.43 0.81
CA LEU A 41 5.63 -15.09 0.09
C LEU A 41 6.64 -14.04 -0.32
N LEU A 42 7.86 -14.16 0.14
CA LEU A 42 8.99 -13.37 -0.32
C LEU A 42 9.86 -14.25 -1.21
N LEU A 43 10.05 -13.81 -2.45
CA LEU A 43 10.93 -14.46 -3.42
C LEU A 43 12.21 -13.66 -3.57
N THR A 44 13.33 -14.34 -3.66
CA THR A 44 14.62 -13.76 -4.05
C THR A 44 15.21 -14.55 -5.20
N ILE A 45 15.86 -13.84 -6.13
CA ILE A 45 16.75 -14.44 -7.11
C ILE A 45 18.15 -13.97 -6.80
N SER A 46 19.07 -14.92 -6.69
CA SER A 46 20.48 -14.67 -6.39
C SER A 46 21.39 -15.38 -7.38
N GLU A 47 22.56 -14.80 -7.62
CA GLU A 47 23.64 -15.38 -8.37
C GLU A 47 24.92 -15.33 -7.53
N ASN A 48 25.57 -16.47 -7.33
CA ASN A 48 26.79 -16.59 -6.53
C ASN A 48 26.65 -15.97 -5.10
N GLY A 49 25.47 -16.11 -4.49
CA GLY A 49 25.18 -15.55 -3.17
C GLY A 49 24.74 -14.08 -3.15
N THR A 50 24.86 -13.35 -4.26
CA THR A 50 24.42 -11.96 -4.38
C THR A 50 22.97 -11.90 -4.82
N VAL A 51 22.13 -11.13 -4.13
CA VAL A 51 20.71 -10.96 -4.49
C VAL A 51 20.61 -10.04 -5.71
N LEU A 52 19.99 -10.52 -6.78
CA LEU A 52 19.71 -9.77 -8.01
C LEU A 52 18.32 -9.16 -8.05
N ALA A 53 17.35 -9.84 -7.43
CA ALA A 53 15.96 -9.35 -7.38
C ALA A 53 15.24 -9.94 -6.17
N LYS A 54 14.25 -9.20 -5.68
CA LYS A 54 13.31 -9.70 -4.67
C LYS A 54 11.90 -9.17 -4.92
N ILE A 55 10.88 -9.94 -4.52
CA ILE A 55 9.48 -9.55 -4.59
C ILE A 55 8.70 -10.13 -3.42
N LEU A 56 7.90 -9.32 -2.77
CA LEU A 56 6.96 -9.73 -1.74
C LEU A 56 5.54 -9.73 -2.30
N VAL A 57 4.84 -10.83 -2.10
CA VAL A 57 3.40 -10.94 -2.35
C VAL A 57 2.71 -11.43 -1.09
N VAL A 58 1.43 -11.10 -0.95
CA VAL A 58 0.63 -11.58 0.16
C VAL A 58 -0.69 -12.16 -0.32
N VAL A 59 -1.01 -13.36 0.14
CA VAL A 59 -2.34 -13.93 -0.03
C VAL A 59 -3.21 -13.50 1.13
N GLN A 60 -4.32 -12.84 0.81
CA GLN A 60 -5.27 -12.27 1.76
C GLN A 60 -6.65 -12.88 1.57
N ARG A 61 -7.36 -13.12 2.70
CA ARG A 61 -8.78 -13.44 2.66
C ARG A 61 -9.56 -12.15 2.40
N ILE A 62 -10.38 -12.11 1.32
CA ILE A 62 -11.12 -10.90 0.93
C ILE A 62 -12.51 -10.84 1.56
N ALA A 63 -13.23 -11.96 1.55
CA ALA A 63 -14.60 -12.00 2.01
C ALA A 63 -15.01 -13.41 2.48
N ARG A 64 -15.98 -13.45 3.37
CA ARG A 64 -16.67 -14.64 3.84
C ARG A 64 -18.14 -14.50 3.42
N PHE A 65 -18.40 -14.62 2.11
CA PHE A 65 -19.75 -14.45 1.57
C PHE A 65 -20.70 -15.61 1.85
N ILE A 66 -20.13 -16.81 1.99
CA ILE A 66 -20.86 -18.04 2.30
C ILE A 66 -20.11 -18.69 3.46
N PRO A 67 -20.75 -19.31 4.45
CA PRO A 67 -20.10 -19.85 5.66
C PRO A 67 -18.89 -20.74 5.41
N PHE A 68 -18.76 -21.35 4.21
CA PHE A 68 -17.70 -22.29 3.85
C PHE A 68 -16.79 -21.82 2.70
N TYR A 69 -17.00 -20.64 2.08
CA TYR A 69 -16.21 -20.20 0.94
C TYR A 69 -15.30 -19.02 1.30
N ASN A 70 -14.03 -19.32 1.50
CA ASN A 70 -13.00 -18.32 1.74
C ASN A 70 -12.45 -17.80 0.40
N ILE A 71 -12.91 -16.63 -0.04
CA ILE A 71 -12.33 -15.98 -1.22
C ILE A 71 -10.98 -15.39 -0.84
N ARG A 72 -9.93 -15.86 -1.51
CA ARG A 72 -8.55 -15.38 -1.35
C ARG A 72 -8.11 -14.62 -2.59
N ARG A 73 -7.30 -13.60 -2.39
CA ARG A 73 -6.55 -12.93 -3.44
C ARG A 73 -5.06 -12.92 -3.12
N CYS A 74 -4.22 -12.97 -4.16
CA CYS A 74 -2.79 -12.74 -4.04
C CYS A 74 -2.49 -11.32 -4.54
N VAL A 75 -1.79 -10.50 -3.75
CA VAL A 75 -1.50 -9.10 -4.08
C VAL A 75 -0.01 -8.85 -4.00
N SER A 76 0.54 -8.15 -5.01
CA SER A 76 1.85 -7.50 -4.98
C SER A 76 1.73 -6.00 -5.13
N TYR A 77 2.55 -5.27 -4.42
CA TYR A 77 2.71 -3.81 -4.54
C TYR A 77 3.99 -3.50 -5.32
N GLY A 78 3.93 -3.63 -6.63
CA GLY A 78 5.06 -3.49 -7.53
C GLY A 78 5.44 -4.80 -8.21
N THR A 79 6.45 -4.73 -9.08
CA THR A 79 7.01 -5.86 -9.83
C THR A 79 8.30 -6.40 -9.20
N GLY A 80 8.65 -5.93 -8.02
CA GLY A 80 9.88 -6.30 -7.29
C GLY A 80 10.90 -5.18 -7.23
N GLU A 81 11.94 -5.41 -6.44
CA GLU A 81 13.14 -4.58 -6.35
C GLU A 81 14.31 -5.32 -6.99
N TYR A 82 15.10 -4.63 -7.81
CA TYR A 82 16.15 -5.20 -8.64
C TYR A 82 17.49 -4.57 -8.36
N PHE A 83 18.53 -5.40 -8.29
CA PHE A 83 19.92 -5.04 -8.05
C PHE A 83 20.81 -5.47 -9.25
N CYS A 84 20.21 -5.55 -10.41
CA CYS A 84 20.83 -5.95 -11.68
C CYS A 84 20.55 -4.90 -12.78
N PRO A 85 21.27 -4.93 -13.91
CA PRO A 85 20.99 -4.09 -15.07
C PRO A 85 19.56 -4.23 -15.59
N ASP A 86 19.06 -3.20 -16.27
CA ASP A 86 17.65 -3.08 -16.69
C ASP A 86 17.21 -4.20 -17.65
N ASP A 87 18.12 -4.64 -18.53
CA ASP A 87 17.90 -5.73 -19.50
C ASP A 87 17.62 -7.10 -18.83
N GLN A 88 18.14 -7.30 -17.63
CA GLN A 88 17.94 -8.53 -16.86
C GLN A 88 16.64 -8.54 -16.05
N ARG A 89 16.01 -7.38 -15.80
CA ARG A 89 14.83 -7.25 -14.94
C ARG A 89 13.64 -8.05 -15.45
N GLU A 90 13.35 -7.96 -16.73
CA GLU A 90 12.19 -8.62 -17.32
C GLU A 90 12.27 -10.15 -17.28
N PRO A 91 13.41 -10.80 -17.64
CA PRO A 91 13.61 -12.23 -17.43
C PRO A 91 13.45 -12.67 -15.98
N LEU A 92 14.08 -11.96 -15.03
CA LEU A 92 14.01 -12.30 -13.62
C LEU A 92 12.56 -12.14 -13.09
N PHE A 93 11.86 -11.09 -13.49
CA PHE A 93 10.46 -10.91 -13.14
C PHE A 93 9.58 -12.04 -13.69
N ASN A 94 9.81 -12.49 -14.91
CA ASN A 94 9.06 -13.61 -15.50
C ASN A 94 9.17 -14.89 -14.65
N GLU A 95 10.35 -15.22 -14.14
CA GLU A 95 10.52 -16.38 -13.27
C GLU A 95 9.82 -16.19 -11.91
N MET A 96 9.97 -15.04 -11.29
CA MET A 96 9.23 -14.72 -10.05
C MET A 96 7.70 -14.77 -10.27
N LEU A 97 7.20 -14.25 -11.39
CA LEU A 97 5.77 -14.21 -11.71
C LEU A 97 5.17 -15.62 -11.90
N LYS A 98 5.95 -16.54 -12.46
CA LYS A 98 5.57 -17.98 -12.56
C LYS A 98 5.39 -18.57 -11.15
N GLU A 99 6.37 -18.35 -10.25
CA GLU A 99 6.28 -18.90 -8.89
C GLU A 99 5.14 -18.23 -8.08
N ILE A 100 4.91 -16.92 -8.23
CA ILE A 100 3.73 -16.23 -7.67
C ILE A 100 2.43 -16.87 -8.15
N THR A 101 2.36 -17.18 -9.45
CA THR A 101 1.18 -17.85 -10.03
C THR A 101 0.98 -19.24 -9.44
N ASN A 102 2.04 -20.01 -9.26
CA ASN A 102 2.00 -21.34 -8.64
C ASN A 102 1.60 -21.27 -7.18
N TYR A 103 2.15 -20.32 -6.41
CA TYR A 103 1.80 -20.09 -5.02
C TYR A 103 0.33 -19.71 -4.84
N ALA A 104 -0.16 -18.78 -5.65
CA ALA A 104 -1.56 -18.38 -5.62
C ALA A 104 -2.51 -19.55 -5.96
N ARG A 105 -2.10 -20.45 -6.88
CA ARG A 105 -2.85 -21.67 -7.22
C ARG A 105 -2.88 -22.64 -6.06
N ARG A 106 -1.73 -22.92 -5.41
CA ARG A 106 -1.64 -23.79 -4.21
C ARG A 106 -2.55 -23.31 -3.08
N LEU A 107 -2.62 -22.01 -2.87
CA LEU A 107 -3.50 -21.39 -1.85
C LEU A 107 -4.93 -21.13 -2.33
N ASN A 108 -5.30 -21.62 -3.50
CA ASN A 108 -6.65 -21.51 -4.06
C ASN A 108 -7.15 -20.06 -4.18
N CYS A 109 -6.27 -19.13 -4.60
CA CYS A 109 -6.64 -17.75 -4.80
C CYS A 109 -7.59 -17.60 -5.99
N PHE A 110 -8.65 -16.79 -5.83
CA PHE A 110 -9.57 -16.44 -6.89
C PHE A 110 -8.93 -15.53 -7.94
N VAL A 111 -8.09 -14.59 -7.48
CA VAL A 111 -7.44 -13.60 -8.32
C VAL A 111 -6.04 -13.28 -7.82
N ILE A 112 -5.14 -13.02 -8.77
CA ILE A 112 -3.84 -12.40 -8.53
C ILE A 112 -3.93 -10.96 -9.00
N GLU A 113 -3.50 -10.01 -8.18
CA GLU A 113 -3.46 -8.57 -8.47
C GLU A 113 -2.04 -8.07 -8.27
N VAL A 114 -1.44 -7.49 -9.31
CA VAL A 114 -0.15 -6.78 -9.20
C VAL A 114 -0.38 -5.31 -9.48
N ARG A 115 0.00 -4.44 -8.55
CA ARG A 115 -0.18 -2.99 -8.59
C ARG A 115 1.12 -2.34 -9.02
N ASN A 116 1.24 -1.92 -10.28
CA ASN A 116 2.46 -1.24 -10.71
C ASN A 116 2.61 0.10 -9.98
N LEU A 117 3.65 0.21 -9.14
CA LEU A 117 4.01 1.44 -8.44
C LEU A 117 5.07 2.26 -9.21
N PRO A 118 6.17 1.66 -9.71
CA PRO A 118 7.22 2.46 -10.36
C PRO A 118 6.78 3.02 -11.71
N SER A 119 6.38 2.15 -12.61
CA SER A 119 6.01 2.50 -13.99
C SER A 119 4.84 1.63 -14.47
N PRO A 120 3.90 2.19 -15.26
CA PRO A 120 2.80 1.41 -15.84
C PRO A 120 3.27 0.31 -16.80
N LEU A 121 4.51 0.39 -17.30
CA LEU A 121 5.09 -0.56 -18.24
C LEU A 121 5.97 -1.63 -17.58
N SER A 122 6.30 -1.51 -16.29
CA SER A 122 7.14 -2.50 -15.60
C SER A 122 6.52 -3.88 -15.67
N GLY A 123 7.29 -4.86 -16.14
CA GLY A 123 6.89 -6.26 -16.28
C GLY A 123 5.89 -6.53 -17.42
N PHE A 124 5.70 -5.61 -18.36
CA PHE A 124 4.65 -5.69 -19.39
C PHE A 124 4.71 -6.99 -20.21
N ALA A 125 5.89 -7.35 -20.74
CA ALA A 125 6.05 -8.55 -21.57
C ALA A 125 5.80 -9.82 -20.76
N SER A 126 6.30 -9.89 -19.53
CA SER A 126 6.09 -11.02 -18.62
C SER A 126 4.62 -11.19 -18.26
N PHE A 127 3.90 -10.10 -17.97
CA PHE A 127 2.47 -10.18 -17.71
C PHE A 127 1.69 -10.72 -18.89
N ARG A 128 1.94 -10.21 -20.09
CA ARG A 128 1.25 -10.68 -21.33
C ARG A 128 1.57 -12.15 -21.61
N ARG A 129 2.84 -12.55 -21.51
CA ARG A 129 3.29 -13.95 -21.72
C ARG A 129 2.64 -14.91 -20.72
N ASN A 130 2.38 -14.46 -19.49
CA ASN A 130 1.75 -15.28 -18.46
C ASN A 130 0.21 -15.08 -18.39
N SER A 131 -0.41 -14.51 -19.40
CA SER A 131 -1.87 -14.31 -19.51
C SER A 131 -2.47 -13.49 -18.37
N TYR A 132 -1.78 -12.45 -17.93
CA TYR A 132 -2.35 -11.39 -17.10
C TYR A 132 -2.96 -10.32 -18.01
N PHE A 133 -4.07 -9.74 -17.58
CA PHE A 133 -4.70 -8.62 -18.27
C PHE A 133 -4.55 -7.31 -17.49
N PRO A 134 -4.30 -6.18 -18.19
CA PRO A 134 -4.12 -4.89 -17.56
C PRO A 134 -5.47 -4.20 -17.32
N VAL A 135 -5.57 -3.47 -16.22
CA VAL A 135 -6.64 -2.50 -16.00
C VAL A 135 -5.99 -1.14 -15.74
N ASN A 136 -6.38 -0.14 -16.53
CA ASN A 136 -5.90 1.22 -16.34
C ASN A 136 -6.37 1.76 -14.97
N TRP A 137 -5.44 2.29 -14.21
CA TRP A 137 -5.67 2.79 -12.87
C TRP A 137 -5.04 4.17 -12.72
N LEU A 138 -5.52 4.94 -11.76
CA LEU A 138 -4.94 6.23 -11.43
C LEU A 138 -4.32 6.22 -10.03
N ARG A 139 -3.29 7.03 -9.87
CA ARG A 139 -2.74 7.49 -8.59
C ARG A 139 -2.82 9.01 -8.57
N VAL A 140 -2.77 9.60 -7.40
CA VAL A 140 -2.57 11.04 -7.24
C VAL A 140 -1.22 11.21 -6.54
N ARG A 141 -0.37 12.08 -7.06
CA ARG A 141 0.96 12.37 -6.54
C ARG A 141 1.06 13.84 -6.16
N ASN A 142 1.50 14.10 -4.95
CA ASN A 142 2.00 15.41 -4.55
C ASN A 142 3.52 15.39 -4.68
N THR A 143 4.08 16.41 -5.33
CA THR A 143 5.52 16.64 -5.45
C THR A 143 5.94 17.68 -4.44
N PHE A 144 6.99 17.42 -3.68
CA PHE A 144 7.53 18.34 -2.69
C PHE A 144 8.76 19.08 -3.23
N THR A 145 8.85 20.33 -2.89
CA THR A 145 10.01 21.19 -3.20
C THR A 145 10.93 21.41 -2.01
N GLY A 146 10.63 20.74 -0.87
CA GLY A 146 11.40 20.88 0.37
C GLY A 146 11.01 22.07 1.24
N ASP A 147 10.12 22.94 0.77
CA ASP A 147 9.61 24.10 1.52
C ASP A 147 8.19 23.83 2.07
N GLU A 148 7.98 24.08 3.37
CA GLU A 148 6.65 23.97 3.99
C GLU A 148 5.64 24.93 3.33
N LYS A 149 6.06 26.14 2.97
CA LYS A 149 5.21 27.10 2.27
C LYS A 149 4.74 26.57 0.91
N GLY A 150 5.57 25.79 0.23
CA GLY A 150 5.21 25.17 -1.04
C GLY A 150 4.05 24.22 -0.94
N ILE A 151 3.98 23.40 0.14
CA ILE A 151 2.84 22.49 0.36
C ILE A 151 1.56 23.31 0.62
N GLU A 152 1.62 24.31 1.48
CA GLU A 152 0.45 25.15 1.75
C GLU A 152 -0.04 25.86 0.49
N GLN A 153 0.86 26.36 -0.35
CA GLN A 153 0.51 27.03 -1.61
C GLN A 153 -0.21 26.10 -2.58
N SER A 154 0.17 24.84 -2.65
CA SER A 154 -0.44 23.84 -3.52
C SER A 154 -1.88 23.46 -3.13
N LEU A 155 -2.25 23.67 -1.86
CA LEU A 155 -3.59 23.36 -1.37
C LEU A 155 -4.65 24.25 -2.02
N SER A 156 -5.83 23.67 -2.31
CA SER A 156 -7.00 24.47 -2.66
C SER A 156 -7.41 25.42 -1.52
N GLN A 157 -8.01 26.56 -1.84
CA GLN A 157 -8.47 27.53 -0.82
C GLN A 157 -9.41 26.90 0.22
N SER A 158 -10.25 25.97 -0.23
CA SER A 158 -11.14 25.25 0.67
C SER A 158 -10.37 24.39 1.68
N ARG A 159 -9.26 23.73 1.27
CA ARG A 159 -8.41 22.93 2.16
C ARG A 159 -7.68 23.79 3.18
N LYS A 160 -7.08 24.89 2.74
CA LYS A 160 -6.45 25.87 3.66
C LYS A 160 -7.41 26.30 4.76
N ARG A 161 -8.64 26.69 4.38
CA ARG A 161 -9.67 27.10 5.33
C ARG A 161 -10.08 25.94 6.27
N GLN A 162 -10.25 24.72 5.74
CA GLN A 162 -10.64 23.56 6.54
C GLN A 162 -9.58 23.18 7.57
N ILE A 163 -8.30 23.18 7.20
CA ILE A 163 -7.17 22.91 8.11
C ILE A 163 -7.13 23.96 9.21
N LYS A 164 -7.17 25.25 8.86
CA LYS A 164 -7.18 26.35 9.82
C LYS A 164 -8.36 26.28 10.79
N ASN A 165 -9.55 25.97 10.28
CA ASN A 165 -10.74 25.82 11.11
C ASN A 165 -10.66 24.58 12.00
N ALA A 166 -10.12 23.45 11.51
CA ALA A 166 -9.95 22.23 12.31
C ALA A 166 -9.08 22.51 13.55
N ILE A 167 -7.93 23.12 13.34
CA ILE A 167 -7.01 23.50 14.43
C ILE A 167 -7.70 24.45 15.42
N LYS A 168 -8.36 25.50 14.92
CA LYS A 168 -9.11 26.44 15.76
C LYS A 168 -10.22 25.76 16.59
N ASN A 169 -10.82 24.69 16.06
CA ASN A 169 -11.86 23.93 16.75
C ASN A 169 -11.31 22.72 17.55
N GLY A 170 -10.02 22.75 17.91
CA GLY A 170 -9.41 21.79 18.83
C GLY A 170 -9.08 20.41 18.22
N ALA A 171 -8.90 20.32 16.90
CA ALA A 171 -8.36 19.10 16.29
C ALA A 171 -6.84 19.06 16.50
N GLU A 172 -6.35 17.99 17.09
CA GLU A 172 -4.94 17.76 17.40
C GLU A 172 -4.39 16.66 16.51
N MET A 173 -3.19 16.86 15.98
CA MET A 173 -2.47 15.87 15.17
C MET A 173 -1.40 15.20 16.03
N GLY A 174 -1.30 13.87 15.93
CA GLY A 174 -0.31 13.10 16.67
C GLY A 174 0.03 11.79 15.95
N THR A 175 0.97 11.06 16.52
CA THR A 175 1.33 9.70 16.08
C THR A 175 0.85 8.72 17.13
N ALA A 176 0.30 7.59 16.72
CA ALA A 176 -0.14 6.56 17.64
C ALA A 176 1.08 5.99 18.42
N GLN A 177 1.01 6.02 19.74
CA GLN A 177 2.10 5.59 20.64
C GLN A 177 1.73 4.35 21.45
N THR A 178 0.45 4.19 21.78
CA THR A 178 -0.03 3.13 22.65
C THR A 178 -0.87 2.10 21.91
N GLU A 179 -0.96 0.88 22.44
CA GLU A 179 -1.82 -0.17 21.88
C GLU A 179 -3.31 0.25 21.92
N ALA A 180 -3.72 1.00 22.94
CA ALA A 180 -5.08 1.53 23.04
C ALA A 180 -5.40 2.50 21.89
N GLU A 181 -4.48 3.39 21.53
CA GLU A 181 -4.62 4.31 20.40
C GLU A 181 -4.69 3.57 19.07
N ILE A 182 -3.84 2.54 18.87
CA ILE A 182 -3.86 1.71 17.66
C ILE A 182 -5.17 0.97 17.53
N LYS A 183 -5.67 0.39 18.61
CA LYS A 183 -6.96 -0.28 18.66
C LYS A 183 -8.09 0.67 18.34
N ALA A 184 -8.12 1.85 18.95
CA ALA A 184 -9.15 2.88 18.68
C ALA A 184 -9.10 3.36 17.23
N PHE A 185 -7.90 3.63 16.69
CA PHE A 185 -7.67 4.01 15.29
C PHE A 185 -8.13 2.93 14.32
N SER A 186 -7.72 1.67 14.53
CA SER A 186 -8.12 0.53 13.70
C SER A 186 -9.64 0.34 13.66
N LEU A 187 -10.31 0.40 14.81
CA LEU A 187 -11.76 0.30 14.89
C LEU A 187 -12.47 1.46 14.19
N MET A 188 -11.98 2.67 14.34
CA MET A 188 -12.50 3.86 13.64
C MET A 188 -12.37 3.70 12.12
N LEU A 189 -11.20 3.30 11.62
CA LEU A 189 -10.98 3.06 10.20
C LEU A 189 -11.86 1.92 9.68
N LYS A 190 -11.94 0.79 10.39
CA LYS A 190 -12.77 -0.36 10.02
C LYS A 190 -14.22 0.05 9.80
N ARG A 191 -14.80 0.83 10.71
CA ARG A 191 -16.17 1.35 10.57
C ARG A 191 -16.33 2.19 9.29
N ASN A 192 -15.36 3.06 9.00
CA ASN A 192 -15.38 3.89 7.78
C ASN A 192 -15.27 3.06 6.50
N TYR A 193 -14.37 2.06 6.48
CA TYR A 193 -14.15 1.21 5.31
C TYR A 193 -15.32 0.28 5.04
N LEU A 194 -15.84 -0.38 6.05
CA LEU A 194 -16.97 -1.30 5.90
C LEU A 194 -18.27 -0.57 5.50
N SER A 195 -18.48 0.64 6.00
CA SER A 195 -19.71 1.40 5.71
C SER A 195 -19.72 2.09 4.35
N LYS A 196 -18.55 2.49 3.83
CA LYS A 196 -18.46 3.34 2.63
C LYS A 196 -17.85 2.67 1.42
N ILE A 197 -16.89 1.77 1.60
CA ILE A 197 -16.00 1.35 0.53
C ILE A 197 -16.17 -0.14 0.18
N ARG A 198 -16.75 -0.97 1.05
CA ARG A 198 -16.86 -2.43 0.90
C ARG A 198 -15.52 -3.10 0.50
N LYS A 199 -14.40 -2.49 0.86
CA LYS A 199 -13.06 -3.01 0.58
C LYS A 199 -12.60 -3.91 1.71
N HIS A 200 -11.72 -4.84 1.36
CA HIS A 200 -11.01 -5.62 2.36
C HIS A 200 -10.26 -4.66 3.30
N PHE A 201 -10.51 -4.83 4.58
CA PHE A 201 -9.80 -4.13 5.65
C PHE A 201 -9.00 -5.16 6.46
N PRO A 202 -7.73 -4.91 6.74
CA PRO A 202 -6.90 -5.85 7.48
C PRO A 202 -7.40 -6.02 8.93
N ALA A 203 -6.99 -7.13 9.54
CA ALA A 203 -7.21 -7.38 10.97
C ALA A 203 -6.44 -6.35 11.82
N ILE A 204 -6.85 -6.17 13.09
CA ILE A 204 -6.24 -5.18 13.98
C ILE A 204 -4.75 -5.46 14.18
N GLU A 205 -4.38 -6.72 14.23
CA GLU A 205 -3.01 -7.19 14.39
C GLU A 205 -2.06 -6.64 13.32
N PHE A 206 -2.57 -6.32 12.13
CA PHE A 206 -1.78 -5.66 11.10
C PHE A 206 -1.23 -4.31 11.57
N PHE A 207 -2.06 -3.50 12.23
CA PHE A 207 -1.64 -2.20 12.75
C PHE A 207 -0.76 -2.35 14.01
N GLU A 208 -1.01 -3.38 14.81
CA GLU A 208 -0.17 -3.73 15.96
C GLU A 208 1.23 -4.17 15.50
N GLN A 209 1.31 -4.99 14.44
CA GLN A 209 2.61 -5.41 13.87
C GLN A 209 3.38 -4.21 13.28
N ILE A 210 2.72 -3.28 12.61
CA ILE A 210 3.33 -2.02 12.18
C ILE A 210 3.93 -1.29 13.38
N GLN A 211 3.19 -1.18 14.49
CA GLN A 211 3.67 -0.48 15.68
C GLN A 211 4.82 -1.21 16.39
N ARG A 212 4.80 -2.54 16.43
CA ARG A 212 5.91 -3.34 16.98
C ARG A 212 7.18 -3.14 16.17
N GLY A 213 7.10 -3.22 14.84
CA GLY A 213 8.21 -2.94 13.94
C GLY A 213 8.77 -1.51 14.06
N ILE A 214 7.95 -0.55 14.53
CA ILE A 214 8.42 0.81 14.87
C ILE A 214 9.24 0.80 16.18
N LYS A 215 8.91 -0.08 17.15
CA LYS A 215 9.56 -0.13 18.46
C LYS A 215 10.82 -1.00 18.50
N ASP A 216 10.90 -2.01 17.65
CA ASP A 216 12.05 -2.92 17.58
C ASP A 216 13.22 -2.25 16.85
N VAL A 217 13.99 -1.49 17.59
CA VAL A 217 15.18 -0.71 17.15
C VAL A 217 16.27 -1.58 16.51
N HIS A 218 16.21 -2.91 16.70
CA HIS A 218 17.19 -3.86 16.14
C HIS A 218 16.97 -4.23 14.67
N ILE A 219 15.81 -3.93 14.10
CA ILE A 219 15.57 -4.08 12.67
C ILE A 219 15.82 -2.69 12.05
N GLY A 220 17.07 -2.41 11.70
CA GLY A 220 17.55 -1.10 11.25
C GLY A 220 16.54 -0.28 10.47
N ASP A 221 16.43 1.01 10.70
CA ASP A 221 15.55 2.01 10.04
C ASP A 221 14.06 1.66 9.86
N SER A 222 13.57 0.53 10.37
CA SER A 222 12.19 0.08 10.17
C SER A 222 11.15 1.06 10.74
N TRP A 223 11.48 1.78 11.81
CA TRP A 223 10.63 2.82 12.39
C TRP A 223 10.41 4.00 11.42
N GLN A 224 11.31 4.20 10.47
CA GLN A 224 11.19 5.22 9.44
C GLN A 224 10.32 4.77 8.27
N ARG A 225 10.13 3.46 8.06
CA ARG A 225 9.40 2.89 6.93
C ARG A 225 7.88 2.92 7.07
N PHE A 226 7.37 3.00 8.30
CA PHE A 226 5.93 3.00 8.59
C PHE A 226 5.59 4.06 9.62
N LYS A 227 4.42 4.69 9.49
CA LYS A 227 3.91 5.62 10.50
C LYS A 227 2.39 5.59 10.56
N ILE A 228 1.87 5.56 11.78
CA ILE A 228 0.42 5.63 12.04
C ILE A 228 0.13 7.00 12.64
N PHE A 229 -0.54 7.84 11.87
CA PHE A 229 -1.00 9.16 12.29
C PHE A 229 -2.40 9.09 12.86
N ILE A 230 -2.67 9.86 13.89
CA ILE A 230 -3.97 10.00 14.52
C ILE A 230 -4.36 11.46 14.62
N VAL A 231 -5.66 11.72 14.50
CA VAL A 231 -6.28 13.01 14.76
C VAL A 231 -7.16 12.86 15.98
N LYS A 232 -6.90 13.65 17.00
CA LYS A 232 -7.65 13.66 18.27
C LYS A 232 -8.54 14.89 18.38
N TYR A 233 -9.59 14.74 19.13
CA TYR A 233 -10.44 15.82 19.65
C TYR A 233 -10.98 15.39 21.00
N GLN A 234 -10.72 16.17 22.06
CA GLN A 234 -11.09 15.86 23.44
C GLN A 234 -10.68 14.40 23.81
N GLU A 235 -9.41 14.10 23.66
CA GLU A 235 -8.77 12.77 23.93
C GLU A 235 -9.31 11.62 23.05
N ARG A 236 -10.30 11.85 22.21
CA ARG A 236 -10.87 10.82 21.35
C ARG A 236 -10.22 10.84 19.97
N ILE A 237 -9.85 9.66 19.46
CA ILE A 237 -9.37 9.51 18.07
C ILE A 237 -10.56 9.63 17.12
N ILE A 238 -10.56 10.67 16.28
CA ILE A 238 -11.60 11.00 15.33
C ILE A 238 -11.17 10.79 13.86
N GLY A 239 -9.88 10.67 13.61
CA GLY A 239 -9.29 10.44 12.27
C GLY A 239 -7.88 9.92 12.35
N GLY A 240 -7.31 9.64 11.19
CA GLY A 240 -5.90 9.28 11.06
C GLY A 240 -5.58 8.58 9.73
N SER A 241 -4.31 8.26 9.57
CA SER A 241 -3.78 7.63 8.36
C SER A 241 -2.58 6.73 8.65
N VAL A 242 -2.26 5.86 7.69
CA VAL A 242 -1.06 5.04 7.70
C VAL A 242 -0.24 5.37 6.47
N CYS A 243 1.01 5.76 6.67
CA CYS A 243 1.98 5.99 5.62
C CYS A 243 3.03 4.88 5.60
N ILE A 244 3.45 4.53 4.38
CA ILE A 244 4.63 3.73 4.10
C ILE A 244 5.63 4.65 3.41
N TYR A 245 6.88 4.60 3.85
CA TYR A 245 7.99 5.31 3.24
C TYR A 245 8.88 4.31 2.51
N SER A 246 9.09 4.54 1.21
CA SER A 246 9.86 3.63 0.34
C SER A 246 10.72 4.48 -0.59
N GLY A 247 12.03 4.43 -0.40
CA GLY A 247 12.94 5.34 -1.07
C GLY A 247 12.61 6.81 -0.78
N ASP A 248 12.45 7.60 -1.82
CA ASP A 248 12.10 9.03 -1.75
C ASP A 248 10.58 9.32 -1.80
N THR A 249 9.76 8.28 -1.68
CA THR A 249 8.30 8.37 -1.83
C THR A 249 7.57 7.90 -0.58
N ALA A 250 6.64 8.73 -0.09
CA ALA A 250 5.66 8.36 0.91
C ALA A 250 4.38 7.86 0.22
N TYR A 251 3.81 6.77 0.69
CA TYR A 251 2.56 6.20 0.20
C TYR A 251 1.49 6.27 1.28
N LEU A 252 0.41 6.98 1.03
CA LEU A 252 -0.75 6.98 1.91
C LEU A 252 -1.55 5.69 1.71
N TRP A 253 -1.35 4.72 2.59
CA TRP A 253 -1.96 3.39 2.44
C TRP A 253 -3.39 3.33 2.93
N PHE A 254 -3.63 3.89 4.11
CA PHE A 254 -4.98 4.01 4.70
C PHE A 254 -5.19 5.43 5.19
N SER A 255 -6.41 5.94 5.05
CA SER A 255 -6.81 7.19 5.67
C SER A 255 -8.31 7.23 5.90
N GLY A 256 -8.73 7.93 6.93
CA GLY A 256 -10.15 8.12 7.22
C GLY A 256 -10.40 8.98 8.43
N GLY A 257 -11.68 9.34 8.62
CA GLY A 257 -12.09 10.12 9.78
C GLY A 257 -13.61 10.15 9.95
N MET A 258 -14.03 10.47 11.14
CA MET A 258 -15.42 10.56 11.58
C MET A 258 -16.08 11.88 11.12
N ASN A 259 -16.04 12.14 9.80
CA ASN A 259 -16.47 13.43 9.22
C ASN A 259 -17.94 13.78 9.49
N LYS A 260 -18.82 12.79 9.68
CA LYS A 260 -20.26 13.04 9.93
C LYS A 260 -20.54 13.57 11.34
N THR A 261 -19.73 13.15 12.31
CA THR A 261 -19.90 13.50 13.73
C THR A 261 -19.01 14.66 14.18
N HIS A 262 -17.93 14.93 13.44
CA HIS A 262 -16.93 15.94 13.77
C HIS A 262 -16.72 16.89 12.57
N LEU A 263 -17.82 17.58 12.17
CA LEU A 263 -17.85 18.42 10.98
C LEU A 263 -16.86 19.59 11.03
N ARG A 264 -16.66 20.19 12.22
CA ARG A 264 -15.79 21.36 12.42
C ARG A 264 -14.33 21.00 12.56
N GLN A 265 -14.01 19.75 12.92
CA GLN A 265 -12.64 19.23 13.08
C GLN A 265 -12.06 18.67 11.79
N TYR A 266 -12.86 18.44 10.74
CA TYR A 266 -12.43 17.93 9.42
C TYR A 266 -11.46 16.76 9.51
N PRO A 267 -11.75 15.68 10.25
CA PRO A 267 -10.74 14.68 10.64
C PRO A 267 -10.05 13.98 9.45
N SER A 268 -10.76 13.71 8.35
CA SER A 268 -10.11 13.13 7.15
C SER A 268 -9.18 14.13 6.45
N VAL A 269 -9.46 15.43 6.55
CA VAL A 269 -8.57 16.47 5.99
C VAL A 269 -7.31 16.56 6.82
N MET A 270 -7.44 16.57 8.15
CA MET A 270 -6.32 16.62 9.08
C MET A 270 -5.42 15.38 8.96
N ALA A 271 -6.02 14.19 8.79
CA ALA A 271 -5.27 12.93 8.59
C ALA A 271 -4.39 12.95 7.33
N VAL A 272 -4.89 13.52 6.22
CA VAL A 272 -4.10 13.68 4.99
C VAL A 272 -3.07 14.79 5.13
N TRP A 273 -3.45 15.91 5.74
CA TRP A 273 -2.55 17.04 5.96
C TRP A 273 -1.32 16.64 6.76
N GLN A 274 -1.51 15.92 7.85
CA GLN A 274 -0.42 15.41 8.68
C GLN A 274 0.54 14.51 7.90
N ALA A 275 0.01 13.63 7.05
CA ALA A 275 0.83 12.76 6.22
C ALA A 275 1.66 13.55 5.19
N LEU A 276 1.08 14.59 4.57
CA LEU A 276 1.79 15.49 3.64
C LEU A 276 2.91 16.25 4.35
N THR A 277 2.62 16.83 5.50
CA THR A 277 3.60 17.58 6.29
C THR A 277 4.75 16.68 6.75
N ASP A 278 4.46 15.48 7.27
CA ASP A 278 5.51 14.56 7.72
C ASP A 278 6.36 14.07 6.54
N ALA A 279 5.77 13.76 5.40
CA ALA A 279 6.51 13.32 4.21
C ALA A 279 7.48 14.42 3.71
N ASN A 280 7.02 15.66 3.65
CA ASN A 280 7.89 16.79 3.29
C ASN A 280 9.02 17.00 4.31
N ASN A 281 8.71 16.98 5.61
CA ASN A 281 9.70 17.17 6.68
C ASN A 281 10.74 16.05 6.73
N ARG A 282 10.42 14.88 6.20
CA ARG A 282 11.36 13.76 6.00
C ARG A 282 12.23 13.90 4.74
N GLY A 283 12.00 14.90 3.91
CA GLY A 283 12.70 15.09 2.65
C GLY A 283 12.25 14.12 1.55
N CYS A 284 11.05 13.53 1.66
CA CYS A 284 10.47 12.78 0.55
C CYS A 284 10.28 13.71 -0.66
N LYS A 285 10.48 13.18 -1.87
CA LYS A 285 10.16 13.91 -3.11
C LYS A 285 8.68 13.88 -3.41
N TYR A 286 8.01 12.78 -3.03
CA TYR A 286 6.62 12.53 -3.39
C TYR A 286 5.79 11.99 -2.22
N LEU A 287 4.50 12.34 -2.22
CA LEU A 287 3.48 11.55 -1.52
C LEU A 287 2.46 11.05 -2.53
N GLU A 288 2.17 9.75 -2.51
CA GLU A 288 1.25 9.10 -3.43
C GLU A 288 0.01 8.51 -2.75
N PHE A 289 -1.15 8.77 -3.37
CA PHE A 289 -2.42 8.15 -3.05
C PHE A 289 -2.69 7.00 -4.02
N MET A 290 -2.56 5.76 -3.55
CA MET A 290 -2.50 4.58 -4.41
C MET A 290 -3.84 4.09 -4.95
N ASP A 291 -4.96 4.43 -4.33
CA ASP A 291 -6.25 3.79 -4.60
C ASP A 291 -7.34 4.80 -4.94
N VAL A 292 -7.11 5.56 -5.99
CA VAL A 292 -7.99 6.63 -6.47
C VAL A 292 -8.89 6.23 -7.65
N GLY A 293 -8.95 4.94 -7.97
CA GLY A 293 -9.88 4.37 -8.94
C GLY A 293 -9.40 4.39 -10.39
N THR A 294 -10.31 4.03 -11.28
CA THR A 294 -10.07 3.99 -12.73
C THR A 294 -10.29 5.36 -13.37
N PRO A 295 -9.66 5.66 -14.54
CA PRO A 295 -9.74 6.98 -15.15
C PRO A 295 -11.15 7.41 -15.57
N PHE A 296 -11.98 6.48 -16.02
CA PHE A 296 -13.27 6.79 -16.66
C PHE A 296 -14.47 6.83 -15.71
N ARG A 297 -14.26 6.70 -14.40
CA ARG A 297 -15.34 6.74 -13.41
C ARG A 297 -15.13 7.87 -12.41
N LYS A 298 -16.23 8.56 -12.07
CA LYS A 298 -16.21 9.50 -10.92
C LYS A 298 -15.78 8.76 -9.66
N HIS A 299 -14.87 9.36 -8.91
CA HIS A 299 -14.33 8.74 -7.70
C HIS A 299 -14.14 9.80 -6.61
N GLY A 300 -15.07 9.84 -5.67
CA GLY A 300 -15.12 10.88 -4.64
C GLY A 300 -13.84 10.99 -3.78
N TYR A 301 -13.13 9.87 -3.58
CA TYR A 301 -11.83 9.94 -2.89
C TYR A 301 -10.76 10.60 -3.76
N ARG A 302 -10.76 10.38 -5.09
CA ARG A 302 -9.86 11.09 -6.02
C ARG A 302 -10.11 12.59 -5.98
N ASP A 303 -11.37 13.02 -6.08
CA ASP A 303 -11.75 14.42 -6.01
C ASP A 303 -11.38 15.04 -4.65
N PHE A 304 -11.47 14.25 -3.58
CA PHE A 304 -11.04 14.65 -2.25
C PHE A 304 -9.53 14.88 -2.17
N VAL A 305 -8.69 13.97 -2.69
CA VAL A 305 -7.23 14.08 -2.56
C VAL A 305 -6.62 15.08 -3.55
N LEU A 306 -7.21 15.28 -4.73
CA LEU A 306 -6.76 16.30 -5.68
C LEU A 306 -6.80 17.74 -5.11
N ARG A 307 -7.69 18.00 -4.16
CA ARG A 307 -7.75 19.32 -3.49
C ARG A 307 -6.55 19.62 -2.59
N PHE A 308 -5.66 18.64 -2.38
CA PHE A 308 -4.39 18.83 -1.70
C PHE A 308 -3.23 19.20 -2.66
N GLY A 309 -3.52 19.51 -3.92
CA GLY A 309 -2.54 20.01 -4.87
C GLY A 309 -1.80 18.92 -5.66
N GLY A 310 -2.22 17.66 -5.53
CA GLY A 310 -1.61 16.57 -6.29
C GLY A 310 -2.09 16.51 -7.74
N GLU A 311 -1.30 15.87 -8.58
CA GLU A 311 -1.60 15.57 -9.99
C GLU A 311 -2.00 14.10 -10.20
N GLN A 312 -2.80 13.84 -11.22
CA GLN A 312 -3.18 12.48 -11.59
C GLN A 312 -2.09 11.82 -12.41
N ILE A 313 -1.66 10.64 -11.99
CA ILE A 313 -0.68 9.82 -12.69
C ILE A 313 -1.34 8.53 -13.14
N SER A 314 -1.16 8.19 -14.43
CA SER A 314 -1.60 6.91 -14.99
C SER A 314 -0.74 5.77 -14.48
N THR A 315 -1.38 4.68 -14.09
CA THR A 315 -0.72 3.43 -13.74
C THR A 315 -1.53 2.25 -14.25
N ARG A 316 -1.06 1.05 -14.02
CA ARG A 316 -1.77 -0.19 -14.35
C ARG A 316 -1.82 -1.11 -13.15
N ARG A 317 -2.92 -1.87 -13.10
CA ARG A 317 -3.01 -3.07 -12.27
C ARG A 317 -3.16 -4.26 -13.16
N TRP A 318 -2.40 -5.29 -12.90
CA TRP A 318 -2.44 -6.52 -13.65
C TRP A 318 -3.18 -7.57 -12.86
N PHE A 319 -4.09 -8.27 -13.55
CA PHE A 319 -4.94 -9.27 -12.94
C PHE A 319 -4.83 -10.60 -13.67
N LYS A 320 -4.97 -11.69 -12.91
CA LYS A 320 -5.14 -13.03 -13.43
C LYS A 320 -6.14 -13.79 -12.57
N PHE A 321 -7.24 -14.24 -13.17
CA PHE A 321 -8.23 -15.06 -12.48
C PHE A 321 -7.86 -16.53 -12.47
N LYS A 322 -8.30 -17.25 -11.44
CA LYS A 322 -8.15 -18.70 -11.32
C LYS A 322 -8.85 -19.44 -12.46
N TRP A 323 -10.05 -19.04 -12.79
CA TRP A 323 -10.87 -19.67 -13.82
C TRP A 323 -10.41 -19.25 -15.22
N LYS A 324 -9.97 -20.22 -16.00
CA LYS A 324 -9.40 -19.98 -17.34
C LYS A 324 -10.40 -19.27 -18.28
N TRP A 325 -11.69 -19.66 -18.25
CA TRP A 325 -12.71 -19.04 -19.08
C TRP A 325 -12.93 -17.56 -18.75
N LEU A 326 -13.02 -17.23 -17.44
CA LEU A 326 -13.17 -15.84 -16.98
C LEU A 326 -11.92 -15.02 -17.34
N ASN A 327 -10.74 -15.59 -17.15
CA ASN A 327 -9.49 -14.94 -17.47
C ASN A 327 -9.38 -14.66 -19.00
N ARG A 328 -9.79 -15.60 -19.86
CA ARG A 328 -9.84 -15.40 -21.32
C ARG A 328 -10.80 -14.28 -21.71
N LEU A 329 -11.99 -14.25 -21.13
CA LEU A 329 -12.97 -13.18 -21.37
C LEU A 329 -12.37 -11.81 -21.00
N CYS A 330 -11.72 -11.70 -19.84
CA CYS A 330 -11.08 -10.44 -19.42
C CYS A 330 -9.90 -10.06 -20.33
N LEU A 331 -9.11 -11.03 -20.80
CA LEU A 331 -8.05 -10.76 -21.78
C LEU A 331 -8.60 -10.15 -23.08
N LEU A 332 -9.78 -10.59 -23.55
CA LEU A 332 -10.43 -10.02 -24.74
C LEU A 332 -10.99 -8.62 -24.50
N LEU A 333 -11.46 -8.33 -23.28
CA LEU A 333 -12.06 -7.04 -22.94
C LEU A 333 -11.05 -5.95 -22.61
N TYR A 334 -9.84 -6.32 -22.16
CA TYR A 334 -8.81 -5.40 -21.66
C TYR A 334 -7.47 -5.51 -22.42
N SER A 335 -7.46 -6.21 -23.56
CA SER A 335 -6.25 -6.34 -24.41
C SER A 335 -5.98 -5.09 -25.24
#